data_8f57962d7e4a91ad769551e30374dc73
#
_entry.id   8f57962d7e4a91ad769551e30374dc73
#
_cell.length_a   1.000
_cell.length_b   1.000
_cell.length_c   1.000
_cell.angle_alpha   90.00
_cell.angle_beta   90.00
_cell.angle_gamma   90.00
#
_symmetry.space_group_name_H-M   'P 1'
#
loop_
_entity.id
_entity.type
_entity.pdbx_description
1 polymer ?
#
loop_
_entity_poly.entity_id
_entity_poly.type
_entity_poly.pdbx_seq_one_letter_code
_entity_poly.pdbx_strand_id
1 'polypeptide(L)'
;MKMEIRKLGWALMMCAAIAMGNVMSSCSDDNNGDDNGGNNGNGSEGTEIPDPEVTYKAAVAYSTGVLFNNGTELGNGSQHFHLTGNVTLKKGTYLLKGWVYVDAGAKLIIPAGTIIKGQKQTQAAIIVEPGGYVEMKGTKDEPIVMTSAEAPGKRKSGDWGGLIICGKAKNNQGTQQIEGGPTTIHGGDNDADNSGIYQYVRVEFAGYPFGTDKEINGVTFGSVGRGTTVDHIQVSYCNDDSYEWFGGSVDCKYLVAYKGWDDEFDTDNGFSGTVQYCLSIRDSRIADTSQSNGFESDNNASGAELSPFTSATFKNVTFIGPITAKNTGFANTTDYINGNDVFPNNGSKLGLFQSAMQIRRSSKLNVENSLAVGYPIGLIIDGEKGSTPAYAAAGDFKLKNIIFAGMSVIGSDNNKYYKDELYNRATGTYDATKKSYSNTFFFSEPTNKEMTEAALNLSDPKKTGQNYCPTTTLSDGNGGYIGAFKDASDNWLDGWTNFDPQNTVY
;
A
#
# COMPACT_ATOMS: atom_id res chain seq x y z
N MET A 1 31.32 -51.23 48.28
CA MET A 1 30.04 -51.05 48.97
C MET A 1 29.11 -50.31 48.05
N LYS A 2 28.33 -51.11 47.42
CA LYS A 2 26.89 -50.98 47.07
C LYS A 2 26.41 -49.61 46.69
N MET A 3 26.09 -49.49 45.33
CA MET A 3 24.72 -49.31 44.80
C MET A 3 24.27 -47.84 44.84
N GLU A 4 23.80 -47.23 43.77
CA GLU A 4 22.80 -47.68 42.79
C GLU A 4 22.94 -46.92 41.47
N ILE A 5 22.88 -47.69 40.40
CA ILE A 5 22.56 -47.27 39.05
C ILE A 5 21.04 -47.22 38.96
N ARG A 6 20.45 -46.09 38.60
CA ARG A 6 19.20 -46.02 37.83
C ARG A 6 18.69 -44.55 37.75
N LYS A 7 18.83 -43.95 36.61
CA LYS A 7 17.87 -43.14 35.86
C LYS A 7 18.62 -42.26 34.88
N LEU A 8 19.18 -42.91 33.88
CA LEU A 8 19.51 -42.30 32.60
C LEU A 8 18.55 -42.84 31.59
N GLY A 9 17.71 -42.04 31.09
CA GLY A 9 16.78 -42.43 30.06
C GLY A 9 15.51 -41.58 30.11
N TRP A 10 15.40 -40.65 29.18
CA TRP A 10 14.29 -39.75 28.86
C TRP A 10 14.68 -38.25 28.90
N ALA A 11 15.73 -37.92 28.20
CA ALA A 11 16.02 -36.51 27.87
C ALA A 11 16.84 -36.41 26.58
N LEU A 12 16.41 -37.15 25.55
CA LEU A 12 17.03 -37.07 24.22
C LEU A 12 15.97 -37.38 23.16
N MET A 13 14.92 -36.58 23.12
CA MET A 13 13.99 -36.47 21.99
C MET A 13 13.07 -35.24 22.15
N MET A 14 13.64 -34.07 22.18
CA MET A 14 12.94 -32.80 21.99
C MET A 14 13.98 -31.68 21.74
N CYS A 15 14.76 -31.82 20.68
CA CYS A 15 15.57 -30.75 20.11
C CYS A 15 15.75 -30.97 18.61
N ALA A 16 14.64 -31.05 17.87
CA ALA A 16 14.67 -31.05 16.43
C ALA A 16 13.31 -30.61 15.89
N ALA A 17 12.82 -29.46 16.31
CA ALA A 17 11.67 -28.81 15.69
C ALA A 17 11.56 -27.34 16.19
N ILE A 18 12.64 -26.58 16.17
CA ILE A 18 12.59 -25.12 16.26
C ILE A 18 13.72 -24.59 15.35
N ALA A 19 13.47 -24.65 14.07
CA ALA A 19 14.26 -23.93 13.09
C ALA A 19 13.44 -23.91 11.78
N MET A 20 12.31 -23.25 11.79
CA MET A 20 11.62 -22.71 10.62
C MET A 20 10.45 -21.88 11.14
N GLY A 21 10.68 -20.61 11.25
CA GLY A 21 9.67 -19.66 11.70
C GLY A 21 10.25 -18.27 11.85
N ASN A 22 11.12 -17.84 10.92
CA ASN A 22 11.32 -16.42 10.71
C ASN A 22 10.19 -15.95 9.82
N VAL A 23 9.04 -15.68 10.41
CA VAL A 23 8.04 -14.81 9.83
C VAL A 23 8.60 -13.41 9.96
N MET A 24 9.11 -12.87 8.88
CA MET A 24 9.51 -11.46 8.82
C MET A 24 8.23 -10.66 8.69
N SER A 25 7.78 -10.05 9.76
CA SER A 25 6.83 -8.95 9.72
C SER A 25 7.52 -7.77 9.07
N SER A 26 7.04 -7.28 7.97
CA SER A 26 7.41 -5.99 7.43
C SER A 26 6.50 -4.94 8.07
N CYS A 27 7.06 -3.86 8.43
CA CYS A 27 6.49 -2.53 8.58
C CYS A 27 5.74 -2.09 9.83
N SER A 28 5.34 -2.89 10.80
CA SER A 28 4.55 -2.36 11.91
C SER A 28 5.12 -2.51 13.35
N ASP A 29 6.41 -2.71 13.51
CA ASP A 29 7.03 -2.95 14.82
C ASP A 29 7.43 -1.67 15.58
N ASP A 30 6.53 -0.72 15.78
CA ASP A 30 6.76 0.39 16.72
C ASP A 30 5.75 0.41 17.88
N ASN A 31 5.23 -0.75 18.29
CA ASN A 31 4.36 -0.85 19.45
C ASN A 31 5.17 -0.88 20.77
N ASN A 32 5.34 0.28 21.41
CA ASN A 32 5.53 0.43 22.85
C ASN A 32 4.46 1.39 23.39
N GLY A 33 3.32 0.87 23.73
CA GLY A 33 2.26 1.62 24.39
C GLY A 33 1.41 0.69 25.25
N ASP A 34 1.51 0.88 26.56
CA ASP A 34 0.76 0.15 27.57
C ASP A 34 -0.76 0.26 27.36
N ASP A 35 -1.37 -0.87 27.56
CA ASP A 35 -2.78 -1.19 27.43
C ASP A 35 -3.63 -0.63 28.58
N ASN A 36 -4.83 -0.15 28.30
CA ASN A 36 -6.09 -0.51 28.99
C ASN A 36 -7.29 0.35 28.55
N GLY A 37 -8.34 -0.29 28.15
CA GLY A 37 -9.67 0.30 28.25
C GLY A 37 -10.64 0.01 27.12
N GLY A 38 -11.38 -1.07 27.24
CA GLY A 38 -12.51 -1.35 26.38
C GLY A 38 -13.65 -0.33 26.54
N ASN A 39 -14.37 -0.07 25.48
CA ASN A 39 -15.73 0.43 25.59
C ASN A 39 -16.61 0.02 24.41
N ASN A 40 -17.79 -0.45 24.73
CA ASN A 40 -18.89 -0.77 23.81
C ASN A 40 -19.59 0.52 23.33
N GLY A 41 -19.72 0.71 22.04
CA GLY A 41 -20.50 1.78 21.43
C GLY A 41 -21.53 1.26 20.44
N ASN A 42 -22.80 1.57 20.70
CA ASN A 42 -23.96 1.27 19.85
C ASN A 42 -23.96 2.18 18.61
N GLY A 43 -23.91 1.60 17.40
CA GLY A 43 -24.03 2.34 16.14
C GLY A 43 -25.49 2.53 15.71
N SER A 44 -25.82 3.69 15.19
CA SER A 44 -27.12 4.01 14.58
C SER A 44 -27.24 3.37 13.20
N GLU A 45 -28.38 2.70 12.96
CA GLU A 45 -28.73 2.11 11.65
C GLU A 45 -29.00 3.20 10.60
N GLY A 46 -28.11 3.33 9.64
CA GLY A 46 -28.35 4.11 8.42
C GLY A 46 -29.28 3.33 7.47
N THR A 47 -30.10 4.04 6.70
CA THR A 47 -30.98 3.45 5.66
C THR A 47 -30.16 2.71 4.61
N GLU A 48 -30.43 1.41 4.46
CA GLU A 48 -29.81 0.59 3.40
C GLU A 48 -30.24 1.05 2.02
N ILE A 49 -29.25 1.29 1.15
CA ILE A 49 -29.48 1.41 -0.28
C ILE A 49 -29.30 -0.02 -0.85
N PRO A 50 -30.36 -0.68 -1.34
CA PRO A 50 -30.21 -2.05 -1.83
C PRO A 50 -29.29 -2.08 -3.06
N ASP A 51 -28.30 -2.98 -3.04
CA ASP A 51 -27.56 -3.33 -4.23
C ASP A 51 -28.49 -4.05 -5.22
N PRO A 52 -28.34 -3.85 -6.53
CA PRO A 52 -29.14 -4.63 -7.50
C PRO A 52 -29.03 -6.11 -7.21
N GLU A 53 -30.14 -6.79 -7.14
CA GLU A 53 -30.17 -8.22 -6.83
C GLU A 53 -29.52 -9.00 -7.97
N VAL A 54 -28.27 -9.48 -7.74
CA VAL A 54 -27.51 -10.30 -8.68
C VAL A 54 -27.61 -11.75 -8.24
N THR A 55 -28.21 -12.58 -9.09
CA THR A 55 -28.28 -14.03 -8.84
C THR A 55 -26.96 -14.68 -9.23
N TYR A 56 -26.17 -15.12 -8.25
CA TYR A 56 -24.92 -15.85 -8.47
C TYR A 56 -25.22 -17.35 -8.61
N LYS A 57 -24.56 -17.98 -9.61
CA LYS A 57 -24.60 -19.43 -9.76
C LYS A 57 -23.45 -20.05 -8.99
N ALA A 58 -23.69 -21.24 -8.44
CA ALA A 58 -22.62 -22.00 -7.81
C ALA A 58 -21.46 -22.25 -8.79
N ALA A 59 -20.24 -22.08 -8.31
CA ALA A 59 -19.05 -22.35 -9.08
C ALA A 59 -19.02 -23.83 -9.52
N VAL A 60 -18.76 -24.06 -10.81
CA VAL A 60 -18.52 -25.38 -11.35
C VAL A 60 -17.02 -25.65 -11.43
N ALA A 61 -16.62 -26.86 -11.72
CA ALA A 61 -15.22 -27.23 -11.88
C ALA A 61 -14.56 -26.35 -12.96
N TYR A 62 -13.46 -25.69 -12.60
CA TYR A 62 -12.67 -24.87 -13.53
C TYR A 62 -11.76 -25.79 -14.36
N SER A 63 -11.73 -25.56 -15.65
CA SER A 63 -10.86 -26.27 -16.58
C SER A 63 -10.43 -25.37 -17.72
N THR A 64 -9.42 -25.78 -18.48
CA THR A 64 -8.93 -25.03 -19.63
C THR A 64 -10.08 -24.70 -20.59
N GLY A 65 -10.20 -23.41 -20.96
CA GLY A 65 -11.21 -22.93 -21.90
C GLY A 65 -12.63 -22.73 -21.34
N VAL A 66 -12.83 -22.91 -20.02
CA VAL A 66 -14.11 -22.61 -19.39
C VAL A 66 -14.38 -21.10 -19.43
N LEU A 67 -15.59 -20.72 -19.89
CA LEU A 67 -16.07 -19.36 -19.88
C LEU A 67 -17.14 -19.19 -18.80
N PHE A 68 -16.94 -18.21 -17.92
CA PHE A 68 -17.91 -17.86 -16.90
C PHE A 68 -18.89 -16.81 -17.43
N ASN A 69 -20.15 -17.01 -17.14
CA ASN A 69 -21.21 -16.06 -17.45
C ASN A 69 -21.37 -15.04 -16.34
N ASN A 70 -22.07 -13.93 -16.63
CA ASN A 70 -22.51 -13.00 -15.62
C ASN A 70 -23.26 -13.72 -14.48
N GLY A 71 -23.05 -13.28 -13.24
CA GLY A 71 -23.66 -13.90 -12.07
C GLY A 71 -23.02 -15.22 -11.64
N THR A 72 -21.79 -15.53 -12.06
CA THR A 72 -21.06 -16.74 -11.66
C THR A 72 -20.18 -16.44 -10.44
N GLU A 73 -20.14 -17.37 -9.48
CA GLU A 73 -19.20 -17.32 -8.37
C GLU A 73 -17.80 -17.73 -8.83
N LEU A 74 -16.80 -16.94 -8.46
CA LEU A 74 -15.38 -17.23 -8.67
C LEU A 74 -14.79 -17.71 -7.34
N GLY A 75 -14.28 -18.94 -7.29
CA GLY A 75 -13.86 -19.59 -6.07
C GLY A 75 -15.01 -20.38 -5.40
N ASN A 76 -14.71 -21.02 -4.26
CA ASN A 76 -15.64 -21.91 -3.55
C ASN A 76 -15.82 -21.56 -2.06
N GLY A 77 -15.26 -20.45 -1.62
CA GLY A 77 -15.31 -19.99 -0.23
C GLY A 77 -14.21 -20.55 0.67
N SER A 78 -13.38 -21.47 0.17
CA SER A 78 -12.20 -21.94 0.91
C SER A 78 -11.00 -21.04 0.66
N GLN A 79 -10.01 -21.13 1.54
CA GLN A 79 -8.71 -20.45 1.37
C GLN A 79 -7.70 -21.32 0.56
N HIS A 80 -8.16 -22.33 -0.18
CA HIS A 80 -7.33 -23.26 -0.92
C HIS A 80 -7.99 -23.64 -2.25
N PHE A 81 -8.41 -22.64 -3.02
CA PHE A 81 -9.01 -22.88 -4.33
C PHE A 81 -8.01 -22.53 -5.43
N HIS A 82 -7.58 -23.52 -6.21
CA HIS A 82 -6.51 -23.41 -7.18
C HIS A 82 -7.01 -23.49 -8.62
N LEU A 83 -6.67 -22.50 -9.44
CA LEU A 83 -6.83 -22.53 -10.89
C LEU A 83 -5.56 -23.10 -11.51
N THR A 84 -5.67 -24.30 -12.07
CA THR A 84 -4.53 -25.05 -12.64
C THR A 84 -4.46 -25.00 -14.16
N GLY A 85 -5.42 -24.33 -14.82
CA GLY A 85 -5.50 -24.21 -16.27
C GLY A 85 -5.88 -22.80 -16.71
N ASN A 86 -6.20 -22.65 -18.00
CA ASN A 86 -6.59 -21.37 -18.55
C ASN A 86 -8.10 -21.12 -18.35
N VAL A 87 -8.42 -20.04 -17.68
CA VAL A 87 -9.78 -19.59 -17.41
C VAL A 87 -9.99 -18.20 -18.03
N THR A 88 -11.04 -18.04 -18.81
CA THR A 88 -11.44 -16.75 -19.38
C THR A 88 -12.84 -16.42 -18.89
N LEU A 89 -12.97 -15.24 -18.26
CA LEU A 89 -14.28 -14.72 -17.86
C LEU A 89 -14.94 -14.04 -19.06
N LYS A 90 -16.27 -14.03 -19.09
CA LYS A 90 -17.03 -13.09 -19.91
C LYS A 90 -17.22 -11.78 -19.13
N LYS A 91 -17.35 -10.67 -19.82
CA LYS A 91 -17.74 -9.40 -19.19
C LYS A 91 -19.02 -9.60 -18.38
N GLY A 92 -19.01 -9.19 -17.11
CA GLY A 92 -20.14 -9.32 -16.20
C GLY A 92 -19.74 -9.08 -14.75
N THR A 93 -20.65 -9.38 -13.83
CA THR A 93 -20.43 -9.27 -12.40
C THR A 93 -20.22 -10.67 -11.80
N TYR A 94 -19.16 -10.80 -10.97
CA TYR A 94 -18.78 -12.06 -10.35
C TYR A 94 -18.65 -11.87 -8.83
N LEU A 95 -19.09 -12.88 -8.07
CA LEU A 95 -18.84 -12.95 -6.64
C LEU A 95 -17.56 -13.77 -6.40
N LEU A 96 -16.52 -13.11 -5.88
CA LEU A 96 -15.29 -13.77 -5.46
C LEU A 96 -15.49 -14.34 -4.05
N LYS A 97 -15.23 -15.64 -3.89
CA LYS A 97 -15.43 -16.38 -2.63
C LYS A 97 -14.19 -17.15 -2.22
N GLY A 98 -13.63 -16.80 -1.07
CA GLY A 98 -12.39 -17.38 -0.55
C GLY A 98 -11.17 -16.94 -1.34
N TRP A 99 -10.06 -17.65 -1.15
CA TRP A 99 -8.81 -17.34 -1.83
C TRP A 99 -8.73 -18.13 -3.13
N VAL A 100 -8.56 -17.40 -4.23
CA VAL A 100 -8.42 -17.96 -5.57
C VAL A 100 -6.97 -17.82 -6.00
N TYR A 101 -6.26 -18.95 -5.98
CA TYR A 101 -4.88 -19.04 -6.45
C TYR A 101 -4.85 -19.25 -7.96
N VAL A 102 -4.04 -18.48 -8.67
CA VAL A 102 -3.69 -18.72 -10.07
C VAL A 102 -2.32 -19.38 -10.10
N ASP A 103 -2.31 -20.71 -10.25
CA ASP A 103 -1.13 -21.54 -10.09
C ASP A 103 -0.09 -21.32 -11.20
N ALA A 104 1.14 -21.77 -10.95
CA ALA A 104 2.20 -21.78 -11.95
C ALA A 104 1.73 -22.47 -13.25
N GLY A 105 1.86 -21.78 -14.38
CA GLY A 105 1.39 -22.24 -15.68
C GLY A 105 -0.10 -22.05 -15.94
N ALA A 106 -0.89 -21.61 -14.96
CA ALA A 106 -2.28 -21.23 -15.16
C ALA A 106 -2.41 -19.79 -15.67
N LYS A 107 -3.55 -19.50 -16.32
CA LYS A 107 -3.88 -18.16 -16.81
C LYS A 107 -5.33 -17.80 -16.49
N LEU A 108 -5.53 -16.65 -15.85
CA LEU A 108 -6.87 -16.07 -15.65
C LEU A 108 -7.00 -14.79 -16.50
N ILE A 109 -8.01 -14.76 -17.39
CA ILE A 109 -8.29 -13.60 -18.24
C ILE A 109 -9.58 -12.95 -17.79
N ILE A 110 -9.52 -11.68 -17.45
CA ILE A 110 -10.62 -10.85 -16.98
C ILE A 110 -10.81 -9.69 -17.97
N PRO A 111 -11.90 -9.68 -18.78
CA PRO A 111 -12.10 -8.66 -19.80
C PRO A 111 -12.51 -7.31 -19.23
N ALA A 112 -12.33 -6.25 -20.03
CA ALA A 112 -12.73 -4.90 -19.71
C ALA A 112 -14.21 -4.80 -19.26
N GLY A 113 -14.49 -3.92 -18.31
CA GLY A 113 -15.82 -3.68 -17.75
C GLY A 113 -16.35 -4.81 -16.86
N THR A 114 -15.52 -5.76 -16.47
CA THR A 114 -15.88 -6.81 -15.50
C THR A 114 -15.84 -6.26 -14.09
N ILE A 115 -16.81 -6.68 -13.27
CA ILE A 115 -16.92 -6.34 -11.85
C ILE A 115 -16.72 -7.62 -11.04
N ILE A 116 -15.82 -7.57 -10.06
CA ILE A 116 -15.54 -8.66 -9.12
C ILE A 116 -15.85 -8.16 -7.72
N LYS A 117 -16.83 -8.75 -7.08
CA LYS A 117 -17.27 -8.40 -5.72
C LYS A 117 -16.69 -9.40 -4.72
N GLY A 118 -15.75 -8.97 -3.89
CA GLY A 118 -15.13 -9.80 -2.85
C GLY A 118 -16.08 -10.04 -1.68
N GLN A 119 -16.36 -11.32 -1.38
CA GLN A 119 -17.23 -11.71 -0.28
C GLN A 119 -16.50 -11.59 1.06
N LYS A 120 -17.00 -10.73 1.95
CA LYS A 120 -16.42 -10.46 3.26
C LYS A 120 -16.29 -11.71 4.12
N GLN A 121 -17.36 -12.51 4.21
CA GLN A 121 -17.46 -13.68 5.09
C GLN A 121 -16.43 -14.76 4.74
N THR A 122 -15.87 -14.72 3.54
CA THR A 122 -14.84 -15.68 3.09
C THR A 122 -13.46 -15.05 2.95
N GLN A 123 -13.32 -13.75 3.33
CA GLN A 123 -12.04 -13.03 3.27
C GLN A 123 -11.42 -13.10 1.86
N ALA A 124 -12.27 -12.93 0.85
CA ALA A 124 -11.96 -13.23 -0.53
C ALA A 124 -10.69 -12.50 -1.02
N ALA A 125 -9.84 -13.19 -1.80
CA ALA A 125 -8.64 -12.62 -2.40
C ALA A 125 -8.29 -13.33 -3.72
N ILE A 126 -7.58 -12.65 -4.62
CA ILE A 126 -6.93 -13.27 -5.77
C ILE A 126 -5.42 -13.29 -5.50
N ILE A 127 -4.83 -14.48 -5.56
CA ILE A 127 -3.40 -14.70 -5.34
C ILE A 127 -2.80 -15.30 -6.61
N VAL A 128 -1.83 -14.59 -7.20
CA VAL A 128 -1.09 -15.06 -8.37
C VAL A 128 0.20 -15.69 -7.89
N GLU A 129 0.32 -17.00 -8.09
CA GLU A 129 1.52 -17.77 -7.73
C GLU A 129 2.69 -17.47 -8.67
N PRO A 130 3.96 -17.59 -8.24
CA PRO A 130 5.10 -17.42 -9.11
C PRO A 130 5.06 -18.31 -10.35
N GLY A 131 4.84 -17.67 -11.52
CA GLY A 131 4.61 -18.37 -12.80
C GLY A 131 3.15 -18.57 -13.18
N GLY A 132 2.22 -18.11 -12.33
CA GLY A 132 0.84 -17.85 -12.70
C GLY A 132 0.76 -16.56 -13.54
N TYR A 133 -0.35 -16.37 -14.27
CA TYR A 133 -0.53 -15.23 -15.16
C TYR A 133 -1.96 -14.72 -15.09
N VAL A 134 -2.14 -13.44 -14.80
CA VAL A 134 -3.46 -12.80 -14.81
C VAL A 134 -3.48 -11.68 -15.86
N GLU A 135 -4.51 -11.67 -16.70
CA GLU A 135 -4.73 -10.62 -17.69
C GLU A 135 -5.97 -9.81 -17.33
N MET A 136 -5.76 -8.64 -16.72
CA MET A 136 -6.77 -7.63 -16.44
C MET A 136 -6.56 -6.45 -17.38
N LYS A 137 -7.11 -6.52 -18.57
CA LYS A 137 -7.04 -5.46 -19.59
C LYS A 137 -8.32 -4.66 -19.62
N GLY A 138 -8.51 -3.79 -18.64
CA GLY A 138 -9.53 -2.76 -18.67
C GLY A 138 -9.23 -1.70 -19.73
N THR A 139 -10.14 -0.77 -19.91
CA THR A 139 -9.96 0.43 -20.73
C THR A 139 -10.39 1.66 -19.95
N LYS A 140 -10.06 2.85 -20.48
CA LYS A 140 -10.50 4.10 -19.89
C LYS A 140 -12.02 4.16 -19.69
N ASP A 141 -12.80 3.65 -20.65
CA ASP A 141 -14.26 3.71 -20.60
C ASP A 141 -14.89 2.46 -19.95
N GLU A 142 -14.14 1.38 -19.85
CA GLU A 142 -14.56 0.10 -19.27
C GLU A 142 -13.47 -0.44 -18.31
N PRO A 143 -13.23 0.22 -17.18
CA PRO A 143 -12.29 -0.31 -16.19
C PRO A 143 -12.78 -1.63 -15.60
N ILE A 144 -11.85 -2.46 -15.14
CA ILE A 144 -12.17 -3.62 -14.32
C ILE A 144 -12.29 -3.15 -12.88
N VAL A 145 -13.34 -3.56 -12.19
CA VAL A 145 -13.59 -3.16 -10.80
C VAL A 145 -13.53 -4.39 -9.89
N MET A 146 -12.67 -4.32 -8.89
CA MET A 146 -12.61 -5.28 -7.77
C MET A 146 -13.06 -4.51 -6.53
N THR A 147 -14.16 -4.89 -5.90
CA THR A 147 -14.77 -4.13 -4.82
C THR A 147 -15.40 -5.04 -3.76
N SER A 148 -15.87 -4.47 -2.65
CA SER A 148 -16.63 -5.20 -1.64
C SER A 148 -17.97 -5.72 -2.18
N ALA A 149 -18.40 -6.91 -1.76
CA ALA A 149 -19.74 -7.43 -2.04
C ALA A 149 -20.82 -6.81 -1.17
N GLU A 150 -20.46 -5.97 -0.20
CA GLU A 150 -21.43 -5.26 0.64
C GLU A 150 -22.18 -4.20 -0.18
N ALA A 151 -23.39 -3.88 0.25
CA ALA A 151 -24.24 -2.89 -0.40
C ALA A 151 -23.63 -1.48 -0.40
N PRO A 152 -23.98 -0.61 -1.37
CA PRO A 152 -23.61 0.80 -1.34
C PRO A 152 -23.95 1.46 0.02
N GLY A 153 -23.02 2.25 0.55
CA GLY A 153 -23.14 2.87 1.87
C GLY A 153 -22.80 1.95 3.06
N LYS A 154 -22.56 0.65 2.83
CA LYS A 154 -22.19 -0.32 3.88
C LYS A 154 -20.76 -0.86 3.74
N ARG A 155 -20.10 -0.57 2.64
CA ARG A 155 -18.73 -1.01 2.37
C ARG A 155 -17.74 -0.39 3.35
N LYS A 156 -16.76 -1.19 3.79
CA LYS A 156 -15.75 -0.78 4.75
C LYS A 156 -14.36 -1.20 4.26
N SER A 157 -13.35 -0.43 4.62
CA SER A 157 -11.96 -0.84 4.46
C SER A 157 -11.75 -2.23 5.05
N GLY A 158 -11.06 -3.12 4.33
CA GLY A 158 -10.82 -4.50 4.76
C GLY A 158 -12.02 -5.44 4.61
N ASP A 159 -13.02 -5.14 3.79
CA ASP A 159 -14.13 -6.08 3.55
C ASP A 159 -13.68 -7.35 2.83
N TRP A 160 -12.58 -7.30 2.10
CA TRP A 160 -12.00 -8.46 1.41
C TRP A 160 -10.47 -8.33 1.37
N GLY A 161 -9.76 -9.39 1.00
CA GLY A 161 -8.32 -9.44 1.05
C GLY A 161 -7.65 -8.43 0.12
N GLY A 162 -7.80 -8.60 -1.18
CA GLY A 162 -7.10 -7.76 -2.15
C GLY A 162 -6.54 -8.57 -3.32
N LEU A 163 -5.62 -7.94 -4.05
CA LEU A 163 -4.91 -8.52 -5.19
C LEU A 163 -3.44 -8.75 -4.83
N ILE A 164 -3.03 -10.01 -4.71
CA ILE A 164 -1.66 -10.40 -4.37
C ILE A 164 -1.01 -10.99 -5.62
N ILE A 165 0.13 -10.43 -6.04
CA ILE A 165 0.85 -10.82 -7.24
C ILE A 165 2.25 -11.26 -6.84
N CYS A 166 2.56 -12.55 -7.02
CA CYS A 166 3.85 -13.12 -6.70
C CYS A 166 4.62 -13.52 -7.94
N GLY A 167 5.90 -13.20 -7.96
CA GLY A 167 6.80 -13.44 -9.09
C GLY A 167 8.09 -14.11 -8.67
N LYS A 168 9.00 -14.23 -9.63
CA LYS A 168 10.30 -14.91 -9.54
C LYS A 168 11.50 -13.96 -9.65
N ALA A 169 11.27 -12.65 -9.53
CA ALA A 169 12.37 -11.69 -9.52
C ALA A 169 13.13 -11.72 -8.20
N LYS A 170 14.26 -11.03 -8.16
CA LYS A 170 15.09 -10.97 -6.95
C LYS A 170 14.43 -10.17 -5.85
N ASN A 171 14.63 -10.62 -4.63
CA ASN A 171 14.51 -9.84 -3.41
C ASN A 171 15.75 -10.06 -2.54
N ASN A 172 15.91 -9.33 -1.44
CA ASN A 172 17.09 -9.48 -0.58
C ASN A 172 16.94 -10.53 0.52
N GLN A 173 15.80 -11.23 0.57
CA GLN A 173 15.54 -12.35 1.48
C GLN A 173 15.68 -13.71 0.78
N GLY A 174 15.89 -13.72 -0.55
CA GLY A 174 15.93 -14.93 -1.38
C GLY A 174 14.53 -15.40 -1.75
N THR A 175 14.03 -16.44 -1.10
CA THR A 175 12.63 -16.86 -1.22
C THR A 175 11.94 -16.69 0.12
N GLN A 176 10.77 -16.06 0.12
CA GLN A 176 10.02 -15.79 1.34
C GLN A 176 8.52 -16.01 1.15
N GLN A 177 7.81 -16.25 2.24
CA GLN A 177 6.36 -16.28 2.21
C GLN A 177 5.84 -14.85 2.10
N ILE A 178 4.81 -14.66 1.27
CA ILE A 178 4.12 -13.37 1.17
C ILE A 178 3.38 -13.07 2.47
N GLU A 179 3.28 -11.82 2.81
CA GLU A 179 2.54 -11.32 3.96
C GLU A 179 1.02 -11.49 3.79
N GLY A 180 0.26 -11.28 4.86
CA GLY A 180 -1.21 -11.27 4.84
C GLY A 180 -1.88 -12.64 4.88
N GLY A 181 -1.12 -13.72 5.11
CA GLY A 181 -1.67 -15.05 5.38
C GLY A 181 -1.61 -16.10 4.28
N PRO A 182 -1.54 -15.79 2.96
CA PRO A 182 -1.31 -16.83 1.96
C PRO A 182 0.01 -17.57 2.19
N THR A 183 0.04 -18.86 1.86
CA THR A 183 1.27 -19.68 1.99
C THR A 183 2.20 -19.56 0.78
N THR A 184 1.90 -18.66 -0.13
CA THR A 184 2.67 -18.42 -1.37
C THR A 184 4.09 -18.02 -1.06
N ILE A 185 5.05 -18.70 -1.67
CA ILE A 185 6.48 -18.39 -1.58
C ILE A 185 6.88 -17.67 -2.87
N HIS A 186 7.40 -16.45 -2.74
CA HIS A 186 7.87 -15.66 -3.87
C HIS A 186 9.38 -15.43 -3.83
N GLY A 187 9.93 -14.95 -4.95
CA GLY A 187 11.35 -14.69 -5.10
C GLY A 187 12.06 -15.68 -6.00
N GLY A 188 13.24 -15.31 -6.40
CA GLY A 188 14.09 -16.06 -7.31
C GLY A 188 15.22 -15.20 -7.88
N ASP A 189 15.57 -15.41 -9.14
CA ASP A 189 16.64 -14.71 -9.85
C ASP A 189 16.24 -14.19 -11.24
N ASN A 190 14.95 -14.26 -11.58
CA ASN A 190 14.42 -13.84 -12.88
C ASN A 190 13.79 -12.44 -12.83
N ASP A 191 14.59 -11.39 -12.92
CA ASP A 191 14.09 -10.01 -12.93
C ASP A 191 13.22 -9.67 -14.16
N ALA A 192 13.20 -10.53 -15.20
CA ALA A 192 12.31 -10.41 -16.36
C ALA A 192 11.00 -11.23 -16.21
N ASP A 193 10.73 -11.79 -15.05
CA ASP A 193 9.51 -12.54 -14.76
C ASP A 193 8.26 -11.74 -15.13
N ASN A 194 7.21 -12.47 -15.56
CA ASN A 194 5.96 -11.89 -16.04
C ASN A 194 4.76 -12.57 -15.38
N SER A 195 4.16 -11.88 -14.45
CA SER A 195 2.96 -12.31 -13.71
C SER A 195 1.66 -11.80 -14.34
N GLY A 196 1.73 -11.07 -15.48
CA GLY A 196 0.51 -10.67 -16.17
C GLY A 196 0.44 -9.21 -16.63
N ILE A 197 -0.79 -8.77 -16.88
CA ILE A 197 -1.14 -7.42 -17.30
C ILE A 197 -2.25 -6.89 -16.41
N TYR A 198 -2.04 -5.74 -15.83
CA TYR A 198 -2.97 -5.06 -14.92
C TYR A 198 -3.12 -3.63 -15.41
N GLN A 199 -4.18 -3.36 -16.18
CA GLN A 199 -4.43 -2.06 -16.81
C GLN A 199 -5.87 -1.61 -16.58
N TYR A 200 -6.05 -0.35 -16.17
CA TYR A 200 -7.34 0.24 -15.84
C TYR A 200 -8.15 -0.61 -14.87
N VAL A 201 -7.56 -0.86 -13.70
CA VAL A 201 -8.13 -1.66 -12.62
C VAL A 201 -8.43 -0.78 -11.41
N ARG A 202 -9.59 -0.94 -10.80
CA ARG A 202 -9.90 -0.38 -9.49
C ARG A 202 -9.96 -1.49 -8.45
N VAL A 203 -9.28 -1.29 -7.33
CA VAL A 203 -9.31 -2.15 -6.15
C VAL A 203 -9.87 -1.32 -5.00
N GLU A 204 -11.03 -1.68 -4.51
CA GLU A 204 -11.79 -0.87 -3.54
C GLU A 204 -12.10 -1.69 -2.29
N PHE A 205 -11.88 -1.12 -1.08
CA PHE A 205 -12.20 -1.73 0.21
C PHE A 205 -11.46 -3.04 0.52
N ALA A 206 -10.27 -3.20 -0.04
CA ALA A 206 -9.38 -4.33 0.26
C ALA A 206 -8.65 -4.15 1.61
N GLY A 207 -7.75 -5.07 1.95
CA GLY A 207 -6.91 -4.95 3.14
C GLY A 207 -7.47 -5.70 4.35
N TYR A 208 -8.01 -6.93 4.16
CA TYR A 208 -8.58 -7.68 5.29
C TYR A 208 -7.52 -7.96 6.37
N PRO A 209 -7.77 -7.57 7.63
CA PRO A 209 -6.85 -7.82 8.74
C PRO A 209 -6.95 -9.27 9.22
N PHE A 210 -6.00 -10.13 8.87
CA PHE A 210 -5.94 -11.51 9.34
C PHE A 210 -5.46 -11.65 10.78
N GLY A 211 -4.72 -10.68 11.26
CA GLY A 211 -4.18 -10.64 12.62
C GLY A 211 -3.34 -9.39 12.79
N THR A 212 -2.81 -9.15 13.98
CA THR A 212 -1.86 -8.07 14.22
C THR A 212 -0.62 -8.30 13.35
N ASP A 213 -0.20 -7.28 12.61
CA ASP A 213 0.94 -7.29 11.69
C ASP A 213 0.83 -8.40 10.61
N LYS A 214 -0.41 -8.67 10.13
CA LYS A 214 -0.72 -9.66 9.09
C LYS A 214 -1.92 -9.21 8.25
N GLU A 215 -1.87 -8.00 7.83
CA GLU A 215 -2.86 -7.41 6.94
C GLU A 215 -2.52 -7.75 5.48
N ILE A 216 -3.51 -7.74 4.61
CA ILE A 216 -3.30 -7.77 3.16
C ILE A 216 -3.45 -6.35 2.64
N ASN A 217 -2.53 -5.92 1.80
CA ASN A 217 -2.58 -4.61 1.16
C ASN A 217 -3.65 -4.54 0.05
N GLY A 218 -3.89 -3.35 -0.47
CA GLY A 218 -4.77 -3.18 -1.62
C GLY A 218 -4.25 -3.95 -2.83
N VAL A 219 -2.99 -3.70 -3.21
CA VAL A 219 -2.25 -4.48 -4.19
C VAL A 219 -0.87 -4.81 -3.63
N THR A 220 -0.59 -6.08 -3.45
CA THR A 220 0.69 -6.59 -2.95
C THR A 220 1.51 -7.17 -4.10
N PHE A 221 2.79 -6.77 -4.21
CA PHE A 221 3.74 -7.26 -5.20
C PHE A 221 4.88 -8.01 -4.51
N GLY A 222 4.85 -9.34 -4.54
CA GLY A 222 5.94 -10.19 -4.03
C GLY A 222 6.92 -10.55 -5.13
N SER A 223 8.10 -9.95 -5.19
CA SER A 223 9.15 -10.25 -6.18
C SER A 223 8.67 -10.26 -7.64
N VAL A 224 7.83 -9.30 -8.01
CA VAL A 224 7.29 -9.19 -9.38
C VAL A 224 8.36 -8.63 -10.33
N GLY A 225 8.53 -9.29 -11.47
CA GLY A 225 9.53 -8.91 -12.46
C GLY A 225 9.04 -7.88 -13.48
N ARG A 226 9.99 -7.24 -14.18
CA ARG A 226 9.72 -6.17 -15.15
C ARG A 226 9.03 -6.62 -16.44
N GLY A 227 8.82 -7.92 -16.63
CA GLY A 227 7.97 -8.44 -17.71
C GLY A 227 6.48 -8.23 -17.44
N THR A 228 6.09 -7.97 -16.20
CA THR A 228 4.71 -7.67 -15.80
C THR A 228 4.34 -6.23 -16.15
N THR A 229 3.14 -6.03 -16.68
CA THR A 229 2.61 -4.70 -16.99
C THR A 229 1.68 -4.22 -15.89
N VAL A 230 2.00 -3.06 -15.30
CA VAL A 230 1.18 -2.41 -14.27
C VAL A 230 0.96 -0.95 -14.67
N ASP A 231 -0.29 -0.61 -15.01
CA ASP A 231 -0.59 0.68 -15.63
C ASP A 231 -2.06 1.08 -15.35
N HIS A 232 -2.31 2.27 -14.82
CA HIS A 232 -3.63 2.77 -14.45
C HIS A 232 -4.36 1.87 -13.44
N ILE A 233 -3.85 1.83 -12.20
CA ILE A 233 -4.53 1.18 -11.09
C ILE A 233 -4.94 2.22 -10.05
N GLN A 234 -6.18 2.12 -9.55
CA GLN A 234 -6.68 2.88 -8.42
C GLN A 234 -6.97 1.94 -7.25
N VAL A 235 -6.33 2.17 -6.11
CA VAL A 235 -6.69 1.59 -4.82
C VAL A 235 -7.47 2.62 -4.01
N SER A 236 -8.59 2.21 -3.41
CA SER A 236 -9.45 3.10 -2.62
C SER A 236 -9.89 2.44 -1.34
N TYR A 237 -9.77 3.15 -0.20
CA TYR A 237 -10.22 2.66 1.11
C TYR A 237 -9.61 1.31 1.48
N CYS A 238 -8.32 1.11 1.20
CA CYS A 238 -7.59 -0.04 1.72
C CYS A 238 -7.48 0.07 3.25
N ASN A 239 -7.51 -1.04 3.96
CA ASN A 239 -7.42 -1.06 5.43
C ASN A 239 -5.98 -1.20 5.92
N ASP A 240 -5.05 -1.27 5.02
CA ASP A 240 -3.62 -1.30 5.18
C ASP A 240 -2.99 -0.47 4.06
N ASP A 241 -1.80 -0.79 3.59
CA ASP A 241 -1.17 -0.07 2.50
C ASP A 241 -1.99 -0.11 1.22
N SER A 242 -1.96 1.01 0.50
CA SER A 242 -2.59 1.03 -0.82
C SER A 242 -1.81 0.15 -1.79
N TYR A 243 -0.49 0.26 -1.81
CA TYR A 243 0.43 -0.56 -2.62
C TYR A 243 1.67 -0.90 -1.82
N GLU A 244 2.05 -2.19 -1.81
CA GLU A 244 3.29 -2.62 -1.20
C GLU A 244 4.10 -3.56 -2.10
N TRP A 245 5.44 -3.35 -2.13
CA TRP A 245 6.39 -4.11 -2.93
C TRP A 245 7.43 -4.81 -2.05
N PHE A 246 7.33 -6.12 -1.96
CA PHE A 246 8.33 -6.98 -1.32
C PHE A 246 9.38 -7.46 -2.33
N GLY A 247 10.34 -6.62 -2.65
CA GLY A 247 11.35 -6.92 -3.67
C GLY A 247 10.83 -6.87 -5.10
N GLY A 248 11.62 -7.37 -6.03
CA GLY A 248 11.29 -7.36 -7.46
C GLY A 248 11.76 -6.12 -8.20
N SER A 249 11.29 -6.01 -9.45
CA SER A 249 11.77 -4.98 -10.38
C SER A 249 10.69 -4.49 -11.35
N VAL A 250 9.42 -4.71 -11.04
CA VAL A 250 8.29 -4.27 -11.89
C VAL A 250 8.25 -2.75 -11.99
N ASP A 251 8.04 -2.25 -13.21
CA ASP A 251 7.78 -0.83 -13.44
C ASP A 251 6.27 -0.57 -13.45
N CYS A 252 5.84 0.50 -12.75
CA CYS A 252 4.43 0.86 -12.61
C CYS A 252 4.18 2.30 -13.07
N LYS A 253 2.97 2.58 -13.60
CA LYS A 253 2.58 3.93 -14.03
C LYS A 253 1.13 4.21 -13.70
N TYR A 254 0.83 5.50 -13.46
CA TYR A 254 -0.52 6.01 -13.27
C TYR A 254 -1.26 5.30 -12.13
N LEU A 255 -0.65 5.33 -10.95
CA LEU A 255 -1.23 4.75 -9.75
C LEU A 255 -1.99 5.82 -8.95
N VAL A 256 -3.17 5.45 -8.44
CA VAL A 256 -3.96 6.29 -7.54
C VAL A 256 -4.15 5.56 -6.22
N ALA A 257 -3.76 6.20 -5.12
CA ALA A 257 -4.03 5.78 -3.76
C ALA A 257 -5.04 6.75 -3.13
N TYR A 258 -6.22 6.28 -2.75
CA TYR A 258 -7.31 7.12 -2.31
C TYR A 258 -7.87 6.67 -0.98
N LYS A 259 -7.56 7.43 0.07
CA LYS A 259 -8.07 7.22 1.42
C LYS A 259 -7.70 5.86 2.01
N GLY A 260 -6.45 5.43 1.83
CA GLY A 260 -5.89 4.26 2.52
C GLY A 260 -5.77 4.48 4.02
N TRP A 261 -5.58 3.40 4.78
CA TRP A 261 -5.41 3.46 6.24
C TRP A 261 -3.97 3.68 6.63
N ASP A 262 -3.05 2.84 6.16
CA ASP A 262 -1.63 2.96 6.47
C ASP A 262 -0.89 3.70 5.35
N ASP A 263 0.13 3.18 4.77
CA ASP A 263 0.94 3.88 3.81
C ASP A 263 0.34 3.85 2.39
N GLU A 264 0.70 4.85 1.59
CA GLU A 264 0.17 4.88 0.22
C GLU A 264 1.04 4.07 -0.74
N PHE A 265 2.37 4.13 -0.56
CA PHE A 265 3.34 3.39 -1.33
C PHE A 265 4.45 2.90 -0.41
N ASP A 266 4.43 1.62 -0.06
CA ASP A 266 5.48 0.99 0.72
C ASP A 266 6.41 0.13 -0.14
N THR A 267 7.71 0.23 0.10
CA THR A 267 8.73 -0.51 -0.63
C THR A 267 9.70 -1.19 0.31
N ASP A 268 9.83 -2.52 0.18
CA ASP A 268 10.67 -3.33 1.04
C ASP A 268 11.46 -4.39 0.25
N ASN A 269 12.32 -5.10 0.95
CA ASN A 269 12.98 -6.35 0.56
C ASN A 269 13.73 -6.30 -0.79
N GLY A 270 14.29 -5.13 -1.14
CA GLY A 270 15.10 -4.99 -2.34
C GLY A 270 14.33 -4.61 -3.60
N PHE A 271 13.15 -4.02 -3.48
CA PHE A 271 12.43 -3.50 -4.64
C PHE A 271 13.24 -2.42 -5.38
N SER A 272 13.31 -2.55 -6.71
CA SER A 272 14.17 -1.70 -7.56
C SER A 272 13.49 -1.17 -8.84
N GLY A 273 12.16 -1.27 -8.92
CA GLY A 273 11.39 -0.79 -10.07
C GLY A 273 11.29 0.74 -10.16
N THR A 274 10.79 1.22 -11.30
CA THR A 274 10.41 2.63 -11.50
C THR A 274 8.89 2.77 -11.41
N VAL A 275 8.44 3.69 -10.56
CA VAL A 275 7.02 3.99 -10.37
C VAL A 275 6.79 5.45 -10.72
N GLN A 276 5.87 5.74 -11.67
CA GLN A 276 5.73 7.08 -12.22
C GLN A 276 4.27 7.50 -12.40
N TYR A 277 4.01 8.80 -12.23
CA TYR A 277 2.68 9.41 -12.34
C TYR A 277 1.71 8.87 -11.30
N CYS A 278 1.99 9.14 -10.04
CA CYS A 278 1.19 8.65 -8.92
C CYS A 278 0.46 9.79 -8.22
N LEU A 279 -0.79 9.56 -7.85
CA LEU A 279 -1.60 10.46 -7.05
C LEU A 279 -2.00 9.76 -5.75
N SER A 280 -1.72 10.38 -4.61
CA SER A 280 -2.31 10.00 -3.33
C SER A 280 -3.15 11.13 -2.77
N ILE A 281 -4.36 10.80 -2.27
CA ILE A 281 -5.23 11.72 -1.55
C ILE A 281 -5.68 11.06 -0.25
N ARG A 282 -5.21 11.59 0.87
CA ARG A 282 -5.57 11.11 2.21
C ARG A 282 -6.94 11.65 2.66
N ASP A 283 -7.62 10.87 3.47
CA ASP A 283 -8.69 11.40 4.32
C ASP A 283 -8.11 11.75 5.68
N SER A 284 -8.36 12.95 6.15
CA SER A 284 -7.79 13.45 7.42
C SER A 284 -8.30 12.72 8.68
N ARG A 285 -9.26 11.82 8.51
CA ARG A 285 -9.85 11.01 9.58
C ARG A 285 -9.43 9.54 9.55
N ILE A 286 -8.54 9.18 8.62
CA ILE A 286 -8.12 7.79 8.40
C ILE A 286 -6.61 7.73 8.52
N ALA A 287 -6.11 7.10 9.59
CA ALA A 287 -4.71 6.80 9.79
C ALA A 287 -4.55 5.58 10.70
N ASP A 288 -3.55 4.76 10.44
CA ASP A 288 -3.25 3.55 11.20
C ASP A 288 -2.42 3.83 12.47
N THR A 289 -2.43 2.86 13.37
CA THR A 289 -1.69 2.90 14.64
C THR A 289 -0.18 2.86 14.44
N SER A 290 0.30 2.32 13.32
CA SER A 290 1.71 2.31 12.89
C SER A 290 2.23 3.70 12.51
N GLN A 291 1.34 4.65 12.22
CA GLN A 291 1.58 6.02 11.77
C GLN A 291 1.73 6.12 10.24
N SER A 292 0.68 6.57 9.60
CA SER A 292 0.54 6.58 8.15
C SER A 292 1.41 7.60 7.41
N ASN A 293 2.05 7.16 6.33
CA ASN A 293 2.91 7.96 5.48
C ASN A 293 2.39 8.08 4.02
N GLY A 294 3.05 8.91 3.23
CA GLY A 294 2.94 8.88 1.78
C GLY A 294 3.83 7.79 1.18
N PHE A 295 5.13 7.83 1.49
CA PHE A 295 6.07 6.75 1.30
C PHE A 295 6.53 6.19 2.65
N GLU A 296 6.52 4.88 2.80
CA GLU A 296 7.43 4.17 3.67
C GLU A 296 8.45 3.41 2.81
N SER A 297 9.71 3.32 3.22
CA SER A 297 10.71 2.59 2.46
C SER A 297 11.75 1.94 3.35
N ASP A 298 11.76 0.62 3.35
CA ASP A 298 12.66 -0.24 4.09
C ASP A 298 13.56 -1.06 3.17
N ASN A 299 14.77 -1.40 3.62
CA ASN A 299 15.53 -2.44 2.94
C ASN A 299 15.09 -3.84 3.42
N ASN A 300 14.78 -3.94 4.70
CA ASN A 300 14.16 -5.09 5.37
C ASN A 300 13.84 -4.72 6.82
N ALA A 301 12.95 -5.45 7.46
CA ALA A 301 12.47 -5.20 8.81
C ALA A 301 13.57 -5.01 9.88
N SER A 302 14.72 -5.65 9.72
CA SER A 302 15.84 -5.53 10.68
C SER A 302 16.77 -4.34 10.39
N GLY A 303 16.67 -3.69 9.23
CA GLY A 303 17.62 -2.69 8.76
C GLY A 303 18.97 -3.26 8.31
N ALA A 304 19.07 -4.56 8.10
CA ALA A 304 20.28 -5.19 7.62
C ALA A 304 20.65 -4.73 6.20
N GLU A 305 21.94 -4.65 5.92
CA GLU A 305 22.50 -4.23 4.62
C GLU A 305 22.47 -5.38 3.60
N LEU A 306 21.27 -5.91 3.35
CA LEU A 306 21.08 -7.00 2.40
C LEU A 306 20.94 -6.49 0.98
N SER A 307 21.42 -7.27 0.02
CA SER A 307 21.38 -6.95 -1.41
C SER A 307 20.51 -7.97 -2.17
N PRO A 308 19.74 -7.51 -3.19
CA PRO A 308 19.67 -6.14 -3.70
C PRO A 308 19.08 -5.18 -2.67
N PHE A 309 19.59 -3.95 -2.61
CA PHE A 309 18.98 -2.92 -1.78
C PHE A 309 17.66 -2.47 -2.35
N THR A 310 16.71 -2.11 -1.47
CA THR A 310 15.55 -1.34 -1.87
C THR A 310 16.04 0.01 -2.40
N SER A 311 15.84 0.20 -3.70
CA SER A 311 16.37 1.33 -4.47
C SER A 311 15.41 1.79 -5.56
N ALA A 312 14.13 1.64 -5.29
CA ALA A 312 13.07 2.09 -6.19
C ALA A 312 13.26 3.56 -6.59
N THR A 313 12.75 3.92 -7.77
CA THR A 313 12.73 5.30 -8.23
C THR A 313 11.28 5.73 -8.48
N PHE A 314 10.78 6.65 -7.65
CA PHE A 314 9.48 7.28 -7.87
C PHE A 314 9.64 8.61 -8.60
N LYS A 315 8.81 8.85 -9.61
CA LYS A 315 8.83 10.07 -10.42
C LYS A 315 7.45 10.64 -10.61
N ASN A 316 7.34 11.95 -10.58
CA ASN A 316 6.08 12.64 -10.84
C ASN A 316 4.94 12.15 -9.91
N VAL A 317 5.17 12.22 -8.60
CA VAL A 317 4.18 11.86 -7.58
C VAL A 317 3.56 13.12 -6.99
N THR A 318 2.26 13.09 -6.74
CA THR A 318 1.55 14.10 -5.96
C THR A 318 0.93 13.45 -4.74
N PHE A 319 1.32 13.90 -3.56
CA PHE A 319 0.70 13.53 -2.29
C PHE A 319 -0.14 14.68 -1.75
N ILE A 320 -1.40 14.40 -1.43
CA ILE A 320 -2.29 15.32 -0.71
C ILE A 320 -2.59 14.72 0.66
N GLY A 321 -1.91 15.25 1.66
CA GLY A 321 -2.01 14.82 3.04
C GLY A 321 -3.22 15.36 3.79
N PRO A 322 -3.28 15.15 5.11
CA PRO A 322 -4.43 15.53 5.94
C PRO A 322 -4.55 17.05 6.20
N ILE A 323 -3.44 17.79 6.10
CA ILE A 323 -3.36 19.24 6.41
C ILE A 323 -3.47 20.03 5.11
N THR A 324 -4.67 20.47 4.75
CA THR A 324 -4.85 21.28 3.53
C THR A 324 -5.66 22.53 3.82
N ALA A 325 -5.63 23.48 2.90
CA ALA A 325 -6.45 24.69 3.00
C ALA A 325 -7.96 24.39 3.08
N LYS A 326 -8.38 23.23 2.59
CA LYS A 326 -9.77 22.76 2.72
C LYS A 326 -10.08 22.10 4.07
N ASN A 327 -9.06 21.81 4.87
CA ASN A 327 -9.22 21.17 6.17
C ASN A 327 -8.44 21.90 7.27
N THR A 328 -8.82 23.13 7.55
CA THR A 328 -8.17 23.99 8.56
C THR A 328 -8.40 23.53 10.01
N GLY A 329 -9.34 22.61 10.23
CA GLY A 329 -9.65 22.05 11.55
C GLY A 329 -8.89 20.78 11.89
N PHE A 330 -7.95 20.34 11.05
CA PHE A 330 -7.18 19.13 11.31
C PHE A 330 -6.35 19.24 12.59
N ALA A 331 -6.40 18.18 13.39
CA ALA A 331 -5.52 17.97 14.52
C ALA A 331 -4.98 16.53 14.44
N ASN A 332 -3.66 16.37 14.50
CA ASN A 332 -3.04 15.05 14.46
C ASN A 332 -3.12 14.38 15.83
N THR A 333 -4.33 13.98 16.21
CA THR A 333 -4.67 13.32 17.46
C THR A 333 -5.65 12.19 17.20
N THR A 334 -5.58 11.14 18.01
CA THR A 334 -6.52 10.01 17.91
C THR A 334 -7.98 10.45 18.10
N ASP A 335 -8.26 11.45 18.94
CA ASP A 335 -9.61 11.99 19.12
C ASP A 335 -10.15 12.64 17.85
N TYR A 336 -9.31 13.38 17.11
CA TYR A 336 -9.71 13.97 15.84
C TYR A 336 -9.89 12.89 14.76
N ILE A 337 -8.94 11.98 14.64
CA ILE A 337 -8.91 10.94 13.60
C ILE A 337 -10.05 9.93 13.86
N ASN A 338 -10.33 9.61 15.11
CA ASN A 338 -11.48 8.77 15.51
C ASN A 338 -12.86 9.41 15.30
N GLY A 339 -12.95 10.51 14.58
CA GLY A 339 -14.13 11.32 14.48
C GLY A 339 -15.35 10.63 13.85
N ASN A 340 -16.17 10.02 14.68
CA ASN A 340 -17.57 9.61 14.38
C ASN A 340 -17.74 8.48 13.34
N ASP A 341 -16.88 7.50 13.27
CA ASP A 341 -16.99 6.36 12.33
C ASP A 341 -17.29 6.77 10.88
N VAL A 342 -16.72 7.88 10.43
CA VAL A 342 -16.98 8.42 9.08
C VAL A 342 -16.64 7.39 8.02
N PHE A 343 -15.60 6.58 8.29
CA PHE A 343 -15.18 5.46 7.45
C PHE A 343 -14.81 4.27 8.34
N PRO A 344 -15.82 3.57 8.90
CA PRO A 344 -15.53 2.43 9.75
C PRO A 344 -14.78 1.36 8.98
N ASN A 345 -13.79 0.75 9.62
CA ASN A 345 -13.03 -0.37 9.08
C ASN A 345 -13.44 -1.70 9.73
N ASN A 346 -12.70 -2.75 9.41
CA ASN A 346 -12.97 -4.09 9.91
C ASN A 346 -12.11 -4.50 11.12
N GLY A 347 -11.47 -3.59 11.79
CA GLY A 347 -10.81 -3.88 13.06
C GLY A 347 -9.44 -3.26 13.27
N SER A 348 -8.88 -2.53 12.30
CA SER A 348 -7.63 -1.79 12.50
C SER A 348 -7.81 -0.68 13.53
N LYS A 349 -6.77 -0.44 14.29
CA LYS A 349 -6.73 0.61 15.31
C LYS A 349 -6.44 1.96 14.64
N LEU A 350 -7.02 3.01 15.19
CA LEU A 350 -6.76 4.37 14.75
C LEU A 350 -5.42 4.88 15.28
N GLY A 351 -4.71 5.60 14.44
CA GLY A 351 -3.39 6.14 14.73
C GLY A 351 -3.25 7.61 14.39
N LEU A 352 -2.08 7.96 13.91
CA LEU A 352 -1.67 9.32 13.59
C LEU A 352 -1.05 9.36 12.19
N PHE A 353 -1.09 10.52 11.55
CA PHE A 353 -0.28 10.75 10.35
C PHE A 353 1.16 11.07 10.74
N GLN A 354 2.12 10.64 9.92
CA GLN A 354 3.52 10.88 10.17
C GLN A 354 4.15 11.78 9.10
N SER A 355 4.54 11.24 7.96
CA SER A 355 5.32 12.00 6.99
C SER A 355 4.83 11.81 5.55
N ALA A 356 5.24 12.74 4.69
CA ALA A 356 5.11 12.52 3.26
C ALA A 356 6.10 11.46 2.75
N MET A 357 7.29 11.38 3.36
CA MET A 357 8.34 10.46 2.96
C MET A 357 9.12 9.97 4.19
N GLN A 358 9.04 8.68 4.51
CA GLN A 358 9.89 8.02 5.48
C GLN A 358 10.83 7.04 4.78
N ILE A 359 12.13 7.25 4.90
CA ILE A 359 13.18 6.40 4.35
C ILE A 359 13.98 5.86 5.53
N ARG A 360 13.93 4.55 5.73
CA ARG A 360 14.47 3.92 6.95
C ARG A 360 15.15 2.58 6.66
N ARG A 361 15.70 1.95 7.68
CA ARG A 361 16.15 0.55 7.69
C ARG A 361 17.04 0.18 6.50
N SER A 362 18.03 1.04 6.18
CA SER A 362 18.99 0.87 5.08
C SER A 362 18.41 1.01 3.66
N SER A 363 17.22 1.55 3.48
CA SER A 363 16.67 1.84 2.15
C SER A 363 17.46 2.93 1.42
N LYS A 364 17.45 2.85 0.08
CA LYS A 364 18.06 3.79 -0.88
C LYS A 364 17.02 4.32 -1.87
N LEU A 365 15.82 4.64 -1.39
CA LEU A 365 14.72 5.15 -2.20
C LEU A 365 15.08 6.45 -2.92
N ASN A 366 14.82 6.52 -4.22
CA ASN A 366 14.98 7.73 -5.03
C ASN A 366 13.61 8.36 -5.34
N VAL A 367 13.51 9.69 -5.22
CA VAL A 367 12.29 10.42 -5.59
C VAL A 367 12.66 11.63 -6.44
N GLU A 368 11.99 11.77 -7.58
CA GLU A 368 12.24 12.85 -8.52
C GLU A 368 10.93 13.55 -8.93
N ASN A 369 11.00 14.86 -9.19
CA ASN A 369 9.91 15.64 -9.78
C ASN A 369 8.57 15.45 -9.06
N SER A 370 8.55 15.51 -7.73
CA SER A 370 7.39 15.14 -6.93
C SER A 370 6.94 16.27 -6.01
N LEU A 371 5.64 16.27 -5.71
CA LEU A 371 4.96 17.27 -4.90
C LEU A 371 4.30 16.58 -3.70
N ALA A 372 4.48 17.11 -2.50
CA ALA A 372 3.70 16.71 -1.34
C ALA A 372 3.11 17.94 -0.62
N VAL A 373 1.85 17.83 -0.20
CA VAL A 373 1.09 18.89 0.45
C VAL A 373 0.52 18.38 1.76
N GLY A 374 0.78 19.12 2.85
CA GLY A 374 -0.02 19.00 4.06
C GLY A 374 0.19 17.73 4.87
N TYR A 375 1.42 17.30 5.11
CA TYR A 375 1.74 16.28 6.11
C TYR A 375 2.33 16.91 7.38
N PRO A 376 2.26 16.23 8.52
CA PRO A 376 2.97 16.67 9.74
C PRO A 376 4.47 16.86 9.49
N ILE A 377 5.10 15.91 8.80
CA ILE A 377 6.53 15.92 8.45
C ILE A 377 6.67 15.76 6.94
N GLY A 378 7.55 16.53 6.30
CA GLY A 378 7.87 16.34 4.88
C GLY A 378 8.75 15.12 4.65
N LEU A 379 9.90 15.04 5.35
CA LEU A 379 10.90 13.99 5.18
C LEU A 379 11.40 13.44 6.52
N ILE A 380 11.48 12.13 6.62
CA ILE A 380 12.22 11.43 7.67
C ILE A 380 13.29 10.56 7.01
N ILE A 381 14.55 10.82 7.32
CA ILE A 381 15.67 9.90 7.10
C ILE A 381 15.95 9.25 8.44
N ASP A 382 15.36 8.08 8.66
CA ASP A 382 15.38 7.42 9.96
C ASP A 382 16.66 6.59 10.13
N GLY A 383 17.36 6.83 11.21
CA GLY A 383 18.58 6.11 11.60
C GLY A 383 18.39 5.18 12.80
N GLU A 384 17.16 4.88 13.22
CA GLU A 384 16.90 4.01 14.37
C GLU A 384 17.40 2.58 14.13
N LYS A 385 17.20 2.06 12.93
CA LYS A 385 17.72 0.76 12.49
C LYS A 385 18.45 0.91 11.14
N GLY A 386 19.60 0.29 11.01
CA GLY A 386 20.37 0.28 9.75
C GLY A 386 21.10 1.58 9.45
N SER A 387 21.49 1.77 8.18
CA SER A 387 22.48 2.77 7.77
C SER A 387 21.93 3.85 6.83
N THR A 388 20.60 4.08 6.80
CA THR A 388 19.97 5.06 5.89
C THR A 388 20.61 6.45 5.92
N PRO A 389 20.91 7.09 7.08
CA PRO A 389 21.58 8.39 7.09
C PRO A 389 22.99 8.35 6.51
N ALA A 390 23.72 7.25 6.65
CA ALA A 390 25.04 7.08 6.06
C ALA A 390 24.96 6.99 4.52
N TYR A 391 23.97 6.29 4.00
CA TYR A 391 23.72 6.21 2.55
C TYR A 391 23.29 7.56 1.95
N ALA A 392 22.47 8.31 2.67
CA ALA A 392 22.12 9.68 2.31
C ALA A 392 23.37 10.56 2.21
N ALA A 393 24.24 10.52 3.24
CA ALA A 393 25.48 11.28 3.25
C ALA A 393 26.47 10.87 2.16
N ALA A 394 26.47 9.59 1.76
CA ALA A 394 27.29 9.08 0.65
C ALA A 394 26.70 9.44 -0.73
N GLY A 395 25.45 9.90 -0.81
CA GLY A 395 24.77 10.18 -2.08
C GLY A 395 24.27 8.93 -2.80
N ASP A 396 24.04 7.85 -2.07
CA ASP A 396 23.59 6.56 -2.61
C ASP A 396 22.14 6.60 -3.10
N PHE A 397 21.36 7.57 -2.65
CA PHE A 397 20.03 7.89 -3.16
C PHE A 397 19.80 9.41 -3.24
N LYS A 398 18.76 9.82 -3.96
CA LYS A 398 18.52 11.24 -4.25
C LYS A 398 17.05 11.61 -4.14
N LEU A 399 16.80 12.78 -3.56
CA LEU A 399 15.53 13.49 -3.61
C LEU A 399 15.74 14.76 -4.43
N LYS A 400 15.19 14.82 -5.65
CA LYS A 400 15.47 15.90 -6.60
C LYS A 400 14.20 16.50 -7.18
N ASN A 401 14.14 17.82 -7.29
CA ASN A 401 12.95 18.56 -7.74
C ASN A 401 11.72 18.22 -6.89
N ILE A 402 11.87 18.20 -5.57
CA ILE A 402 10.77 17.94 -4.64
C ILE A 402 10.20 19.27 -4.16
N ILE A 403 8.88 19.38 -4.16
CA ILE A 403 8.17 20.51 -3.55
C ILE A 403 7.41 19.99 -2.34
N PHE A 404 7.70 20.56 -1.17
CA PHE A 404 6.90 20.43 0.04
C PHE A 404 6.08 21.70 0.27
N ALA A 405 4.78 21.55 0.56
CA ALA A 405 3.90 22.66 0.84
C ALA A 405 2.97 22.37 2.02
N GLY A 406 2.82 23.34 2.92
CA GLY A 406 1.91 23.20 4.06
C GLY A 406 2.31 22.13 5.07
N MET A 407 3.58 21.74 5.14
CA MET A 407 4.10 20.83 6.15
C MET A 407 4.17 21.51 7.52
N SER A 408 3.95 20.76 8.61
CA SER A 408 4.21 21.31 9.94
C SER A 408 5.71 21.50 10.18
N VAL A 409 6.52 20.55 9.71
CA VAL A 409 7.99 20.65 9.62
C VAL A 409 8.49 20.03 8.32
N ILE A 410 9.59 20.55 7.77
CA ILE A 410 10.15 20.00 6.53
C ILE A 410 10.87 18.67 6.76
N GLY A 411 11.57 18.53 7.87
CA GLY A 411 12.29 17.31 8.15
C GLY A 411 12.41 17.02 9.64
N SER A 412 12.43 15.73 9.96
CA SER A 412 12.70 15.21 11.30
C SER A 412 13.55 13.95 11.18
N ASP A 413 14.43 13.72 12.14
CA ASP A 413 15.25 12.51 12.19
C ASP A 413 14.62 11.44 13.10
N ASN A 414 13.40 11.68 13.56
CA ASN A 414 12.73 10.82 14.51
C ASN A 414 11.25 10.66 14.17
N ASN A 415 10.85 9.43 13.95
CA ASN A 415 9.48 9.03 13.63
C ASN A 415 8.45 9.32 14.74
N LYS A 416 8.88 9.69 15.94
CA LYS A 416 7.98 9.95 17.09
C LYS A 416 7.76 11.43 17.39
N TYR A 417 8.43 12.35 16.67
CA TYR A 417 8.40 13.79 16.99
C TYR A 417 8.27 14.65 15.73
N TYR A 418 7.20 15.43 15.68
CA TYR A 418 6.92 16.37 14.60
C TYR A 418 7.71 17.70 14.76
N LYS A 419 9.03 17.61 14.97
CA LYS A 419 9.89 18.76 15.17
C LYS A 419 11.14 18.63 14.32
N ASP A 420 11.49 19.74 13.68
CA ASP A 420 12.68 19.82 12.82
C ASP A 420 13.98 20.18 13.59
N GLU A 421 13.88 20.36 14.86
CA GLU A 421 14.99 20.58 15.79
C GLU A 421 15.39 19.28 16.49
N LEU A 422 16.62 19.23 17.00
CA LEU A 422 17.08 18.07 17.75
C LEU A 422 16.34 17.95 19.09
N TYR A 423 15.69 16.81 19.28
CA TYR A 423 14.95 16.51 20.48
C TYR A 423 15.82 15.77 21.50
N ASN A 424 15.89 16.30 22.71
CA ASN A 424 16.54 15.64 23.83
C ASN A 424 15.51 14.85 24.66
N ARG A 425 15.52 13.53 24.53
CA ARG A 425 14.60 12.63 25.26
C ARG A 425 14.74 12.71 26.77
N ALA A 426 15.95 12.96 27.29
CA ALA A 426 16.18 13.01 28.73
C ALA A 426 15.56 14.23 29.41
N THR A 427 15.49 15.34 28.70
CA THR A 427 14.95 16.60 29.21
C THR A 427 13.57 16.93 28.64
N GLY A 428 13.10 16.21 27.64
CA GLY A 428 11.85 16.51 26.95
C GLY A 428 11.89 17.84 26.16
N THR A 429 13.07 18.30 25.77
CA THR A 429 13.24 19.61 25.14
C THR A 429 13.79 19.53 23.73
N TYR A 430 13.45 20.51 22.91
CA TYR A 430 14.00 20.71 21.57
C TYR A 430 15.03 21.84 21.58
N ASP A 431 16.08 21.71 20.78
CA ASP A 431 17.01 22.78 20.48
C ASP A 431 16.55 23.50 19.20
N ALA A 432 15.74 24.52 19.35
CA ALA A 432 15.15 25.29 18.25
C ALA A 432 16.19 26.02 17.37
N THR A 433 17.47 26.03 17.79
CA THR A 433 18.57 26.64 17.00
C THR A 433 19.19 25.64 16.02
N LYS A 434 18.85 24.38 16.13
CA LYS A 434 19.37 23.28 15.30
C LYS A 434 18.30 22.75 14.35
N LYS A 435 18.75 22.29 13.20
CA LYS A 435 17.93 21.60 12.23
C LYS A 435 18.25 20.10 12.23
N SER A 436 17.26 19.27 11.93
CA SER A 436 17.44 17.84 11.71
C SER A 436 18.38 17.58 10.54
N TYR A 437 18.97 16.40 10.50
CA TYR A 437 19.71 15.94 9.32
C TYR A 437 18.78 15.89 8.09
N SER A 438 17.57 15.38 8.25
CA SER A 438 16.56 15.30 7.19
C SER A 438 16.23 16.65 6.57
N ASN A 439 16.06 17.71 7.38
CA ASN A 439 15.89 19.07 6.87
C ASN A 439 17.13 19.53 6.09
N THR A 440 18.32 19.34 6.65
CA THR A 440 19.58 19.74 6.02
C THR A 440 19.80 18.99 4.71
N PHE A 441 19.53 17.70 4.68
CA PHE A 441 19.61 16.87 3.49
C PHE A 441 18.65 17.35 2.39
N PHE A 442 17.39 17.62 2.73
CA PHE A 442 16.40 18.12 1.79
C PHE A 442 16.86 19.40 1.08
N PHE A 443 17.35 20.37 1.83
CA PHE A 443 17.81 21.65 1.26
C PHE A 443 19.25 21.60 0.70
N SER A 444 19.98 20.52 0.87
CA SER A 444 21.28 20.35 0.21
C SER A 444 21.14 20.17 -1.31
N GLU A 445 19.99 19.70 -1.79
CA GLU A 445 19.64 19.67 -3.21
C GLU A 445 18.97 20.99 -3.60
N PRO A 446 19.62 21.86 -4.40
CA PRO A 446 19.14 23.23 -4.65
C PRO A 446 17.85 23.31 -5.47
N THR A 447 17.42 22.20 -6.06
CA THR A 447 16.16 22.12 -6.81
C THR A 447 14.95 21.79 -5.94
N ASN A 448 15.16 21.35 -4.70
CA ASN A 448 14.11 21.10 -3.72
C ASN A 448 13.60 22.42 -3.13
N LYS A 449 12.30 22.53 -2.87
CA LYS A 449 11.66 23.76 -2.45
C LYS A 449 10.60 23.53 -1.38
N GLU A 450 10.53 24.47 -0.47
CA GLU A 450 9.34 24.67 0.35
C GLU A 450 8.48 25.76 -0.29
N MET A 451 7.16 25.55 -0.37
CA MET A 451 6.20 26.50 -0.90
C MET A 451 4.97 26.58 0.01
N THR A 452 4.18 27.62 -0.14
CA THR A 452 2.85 27.65 0.45
C THR A 452 1.87 26.90 -0.46
N GLU A 453 0.84 26.25 0.11
CA GLU A 453 -0.20 25.60 -0.69
C GLU A 453 -0.86 26.58 -1.69
N ALA A 454 -1.11 27.81 -1.26
CA ALA A 454 -1.67 28.86 -2.12
C ALA A 454 -0.80 29.16 -3.35
N ALA A 455 0.53 29.12 -3.22
CA ALA A 455 1.46 29.37 -4.32
C ALA A 455 1.48 28.25 -5.37
N LEU A 456 1.04 27.05 -5.01
CA LEU A 456 0.91 25.91 -5.94
C LEU A 456 -0.28 26.09 -6.89
N ASN A 457 -1.28 26.88 -6.51
CA ASN A 457 -2.48 27.13 -7.29
C ASN A 457 -3.13 25.82 -7.81
N LEU A 458 -3.42 24.89 -6.87
CA LEU A 458 -4.02 23.60 -7.19
C LEU A 458 -5.53 23.71 -7.36
N SER A 459 -6.09 22.83 -8.20
CA SER A 459 -7.50 22.65 -8.48
C SER A 459 -7.96 21.22 -8.20
N ASP A 460 -9.27 20.99 -8.19
CA ASP A 460 -9.91 19.69 -7.99
C ASP A 460 -10.82 19.35 -9.20
N PRO A 461 -10.25 18.97 -10.35
CA PRO A 461 -11.02 18.74 -11.55
C PRO A 461 -11.94 17.52 -11.48
N LYS A 462 -11.66 16.55 -10.59
CA LYS A 462 -12.47 15.32 -10.42
C LYS A 462 -13.40 15.37 -9.21
N LYS A 463 -13.47 16.49 -8.50
CA LYS A 463 -14.30 16.64 -7.30
C LYS A 463 -13.99 15.61 -6.20
N THR A 464 -12.70 15.36 -6.00
CA THR A 464 -12.22 14.44 -4.97
C THR A 464 -12.43 14.96 -3.53
N GLY A 465 -12.74 16.23 -3.41
CA GLY A 465 -12.81 16.97 -2.13
C GLY A 465 -11.51 17.68 -1.78
N GLN A 466 -10.41 17.41 -2.47
CA GLN A 466 -9.10 18.02 -2.25
C GLN A 466 -8.54 18.63 -3.54
N ASN A 467 -7.78 19.73 -3.43
CA ASN A 467 -7.07 20.29 -4.56
C ASN A 467 -5.76 19.51 -4.78
N TYR A 468 -5.58 18.92 -5.96
CA TYR A 468 -4.42 18.07 -6.24
C TYR A 468 -3.73 18.37 -7.58
N CYS A 469 -4.39 19.06 -8.49
CA CYS A 469 -3.92 19.25 -9.85
C CYS A 469 -3.48 20.71 -10.05
N PRO A 470 -2.22 20.99 -10.42
CA PRO A 470 -1.76 22.34 -10.71
C PRO A 470 -2.59 22.98 -11.87
N THR A 471 -2.99 24.23 -11.72
CA THR A 471 -3.65 24.98 -12.80
C THR A 471 -2.66 25.46 -13.85
N THR A 472 -1.39 25.58 -13.47
CA THR A 472 -0.25 25.91 -14.34
C THR A 472 0.91 24.98 -14.05
N THR A 473 1.65 24.62 -15.08
CA THR A 473 2.78 23.69 -14.98
C THR A 473 3.80 24.11 -13.92
N LEU A 474 4.06 23.22 -12.97
CA LEU A 474 5.18 23.36 -12.02
C LEU A 474 6.45 22.81 -12.72
N SER A 475 7.25 23.69 -13.30
CA SER A 475 8.43 23.30 -14.09
C SER A 475 9.54 22.68 -13.24
N ASP A 476 10.14 21.60 -13.76
CA ASP A 476 11.37 20.98 -13.21
C ASP A 476 12.67 21.70 -13.62
N GLY A 477 12.54 22.75 -14.47
CA GLY A 477 13.67 23.51 -15.00
C GLY A 477 14.36 22.91 -16.21
N ASN A 478 13.96 21.69 -16.66
CA ASN A 478 14.59 20.95 -17.77
C ASN A 478 13.60 20.56 -18.89
N GLY A 479 12.43 21.23 -18.92
CA GLY A 479 11.39 20.94 -19.91
C GLY A 479 10.37 19.90 -19.46
N GLY A 480 10.51 19.32 -18.27
CA GLY A 480 9.54 18.46 -17.59
C GLY A 480 8.73 19.23 -16.53
N TYR A 481 8.03 18.49 -15.67
CA TYR A 481 7.18 19.05 -14.64
C TYR A 481 7.24 18.28 -13.33
N ILE A 482 6.84 18.92 -12.25
CA ILE A 482 6.82 18.39 -10.89
C ILE A 482 5.38 18.02 -10.52
N GLY A 483 5.19 16.84 -9.92
CA GLY A 483 3.90 16.27 -9.54
C GLY A 483 3.33 15.31 -10.59
N ALA A 484 2.18 14.72 -10.27
CA ALA A 484 1.52 13.69 -11.09
C ALA A 484 0.86 14.24 -12.37
N PHE A 485 0.63 15.55 -12.41
CA PHE A 485 -0.07 16.24 -13.50
C PHE A 485 0.77 17.40 -14.02
N LYS A 486 0.79 17.54 -15.33
CA LYS A 486 1.42 18.69 -15.94
C LYS A 486 0.67 19.97 -15.58
N ASP A 487 -0.64 19.96 -15.82
CA ASP A 487 -1.58 21.03 -15.47
C ASP A 487 -3.03 20.48 -15.55
N ALA A 488 -4.03 21.33 -15.36
CA ALA A 488 -5.42 20.92 -15.33
C ALA A 488 -5.96 20.35 -16.66
N SER A 489 -5.24 20.48 -17.77
CA SER A 489 -5.58 19.86 -19.06
C SER A 489 -5.04 18.44 -19.21
N ASP A 490 -4.07 18.05 -18.40
CA ASP A 490 -3.46 16.72 -18.37
C ASP A 490 -4.22 15.81 -17.40
N ASN A 491 -5.40 15.37 -17.81
CA ASN A 491 -6.30 14.64 -16.92
C ASN A 491 -6.33 13.14 -17.23
N TRP A 492 -5.27 12.43 -16.87
CA TRP A 492 -5.18 10.98 -17.04
C TRP A 492 -6.12 10.18 -16.12
N LEU A 493 -6.77 10.84 -15.16
CA LEU A 493 -7.78 10.21 -14.28
C LEU A 493 -9.13 10.02 -14.95
N ASP A 494 -9.40 10.70 -16.09
CA ASP A 494 -10.71 10.70 -16.71
C ASP A 494 -11.16 9.32 -17.20
N GLY A 495 -12.44 9.06 -16.99
CA GLY A 495 -13.14 7.88 -17.50
C GLY A 495 -13.03 6.66 -16.58
N TRP A 496 -11.88 6.35 -16.03
CA TRP A 496 -11.64 5.09 -15.33
C TRP A 496 -11.63 5.17 -13.80
N THR A 497 -11.34 6.34 -13.21
CA THR A 497 -11.29 6.50 -11.75
C THR A 497 -12.65 6.72 -11.12
N ASN A 498 -12.80 6.34 -9.85
CA ASN A 498 -13.98 6.61 -9.04
C ASN A 498 -13.57 7.14 -7.66
N PHE A 499 -14.02 8.34 -7.30
CA PHE A 499 -13.76 8.97 -6.02
C PHE A 499 -14.97 8.95 -5.06
N ASP A 500 -16.02 8.20 -5.42
CA ASP A 500 -17.16 7.88 -4.55
C ASP A 500 -17.55 6.39 -4.67
N PRO A 501 -16.59 5.46 -4.43
CA PRO A 501 -16.89 4.02 -4.50
C PRO A 501 -17.88 3.59 -3.40
N GLN A 502 -17.94 4.34 -2.29
CA GLN A 502 -18.83 4.05 -1.16
C GLN A 502 -20.32 4.04 -1.57
N ASN A 503 -20.72 4.97 -2.45
CA ASN A 503 -22.10 5.11 -2.88
C ASN A 503 -22.37 4.57 -4.29
N THR A 504 -21.33 4.08 -4.98
CA THR A 504 -21.48 3.59 -6.35
C THR A 504 -22.23 2.25 -6.37
N VAL A 505 -23.24 2.16 -7.20
CA VAL A 505 -23.97 0.91 -7.51
C VAL A 505 -23.23 0.20 -8.66
N TYR A 506 -22.77 -1.04 -8.42
CA TYR A 506 -22.07 -1.88 -9.38
C TYR A 506 -22.94 -3.04 -9.85
#